data_1240c3c6a4024887b7aeeb1923ed80d9
#
_entry.id   1240c3c6a4024887b7aeeb1923ed80d9
#
_cell.length_a   1.000
_cell.length_b   1.000
_cell.length_c   1.000
_cell.angle_alpha   90.00
_cell.angle_beta   90.00
_cell.angle_gamma   90.00
#
_symmetry.space_group_name_H-M   'P 1'
#
loop_
_entity.id
_entity.type
_entity.pdbx_description
1 polymer ?
#
loop_
_entity_poly.entity_id
_entity_poly.type
_entity_poly.pdbx_seq_one_letter_code
_entity_poly.pdbx_strand_id
1 'polypeptide(L)'
;MSTSTVEALDDSATNTAFREMGFSIEKVTVTAKARALKAEYSIELAQDLKAIHGLDAEQELSNILSTEILAEINREVVRTIYTNAVKGAQNNTATAGIFDLDVDSNGRWSVEKFKGLLFQIERDANAIGQETRRGKGNIMICSADVASALGMAGVLDYAPGLQGNNPLTGVDDTSSTLVGTLNGRIKVYVDPYSANVADKHFYVTGYKGTSPY
;
A
#
# COMPACT_ATOMS: atom_id res chain seq x y z
N MET A 1 -9.73 10.65 41.30
CA MET A 1 -10.73 10.02 42.20
C MET A 1 -10.65 10.69 43.54
N SER A 2 -11.76 11.01 44.16
CA SER A 2 -11.78 11.52 45.56
C SER A 2 -11.49 10.36 46.53
N THR A 3 -10.97 10.67 47.73
CA THR A 3 -10.67 9.67 48.76
C THR A 3 -11.89 8.82 49.13
N SER A 4 -13.05 9.46 49.23
CA SER A 4 -14.33 8.77 49.52
C SER A 4 -14.75 7.79 48.40
N THR A 5 -14.39 8.04 47.14
CA THR A 5 -14.67 7.14 46.00
C THR A 5 -13.75 5.91 46.04
N VAL A 6 -12.51 6.10 46.52
CA VAL A 6 -11.56 4.99 46.66
C VAL A 6 -11.94 4.07 47.82
N GLU A 7 -12.42 4.64 48.95
CA GLU A 7 -12.89 3.89 50.11
C GLU A 7 -14.19 3.10 49.84
N ALA A 8 -14.98 3.54 48.86
CA ALA A 8 -16.22 2.88 48.44
C ALA A 8 -16.04 1.87 47.30
N LEU A 9 -14.81 1.59 46.87
CA LEU A 9 -14.53 0.57 45.85
C LEU A 9 -14.82 -0.82 46.43
N ASP A 10 -15.72 -1.54 45.81
CA ASP A 10 -16.06 -2.91 46.16
C ASP A 10 -16.20 -3.76 44.86
N ASP A 11 -16.39 -5.06 45.02
CA ASP A 11 -16.56 -6.00 43.91
C ASP A 11 -18.02 -6.04 43.39
N SER A 12 -18.85 -5.08 43.78
CA SER A 12 -20.23 -5.02 43.34
C SER A 12 -20.35 -4.33 41.96
N ALA A 13 -21.26 -4.84 41.14
CA ALA A 13 -21.51 -4.36 39.77
C ALA A 13 -22.06 -2.92 39.68
N THR A 14 -22.11 -2.18 40.78
CA THR A 14 -22.67 -0.84 40.86
C THR A 14 -21.55 0.19 40.95
N ASN A 15 -21.28 0.90 39.91
CA ASN A 15 -20.51 2.19 39.77
C ASN A 15 -19.19 2.38 40.55
N THR A 16 -18.85 1.52 41.49
CA THR A 16 -17.67 1.58 42.37
C THR A 16 -16.75 0.36 42.21
N ALA A 17 -17.02 -0.49 41.25
CA ALA A 17 -16.21 -1.69 40.97
C ALA A 17 -14.74 -1.34 40.64
N PHE A 18 -13.84 -2.16 41.10
CA PHE A 18 -12.44 -2.10 40.68
C PHE A 18 -12.35 -2.25 39.16
N ARG A 19 -11.45 -1.52 38.57
CA ARG A 19 -11.18 -1.68 37.12
C ARG A 19 -10.51 -3.01 36.88
N GLU A 20 -11.15 -3.83 36.08
CA GLU A 20 -10.66 -5.12 35.69
C GLU A 20 -9.80 -5.01 34.42
N MET A 21 -8.79 -5.83 34.32
CA MET A 21 -7.98 -6.02 33.14
C MET A 21 -8.03 -7.48 32.73
N GLY A 22 -8.33 -7.70 31.46
CA GLY A 22 -8.27 -9.02 30.84
C GLY A 22 -7.25 -9.05 29.71
N PHE A 23 -6.77 -10.22 29.39
CA PHE A 23 -6.00 -10.46 28.17
C PHE A 23 -6.58 -11.66 27.44
N SER A 24 -6.54 -11.62 26.13
CA SER A 24 -6.87 -12.74 25.27
C SER A 24 -5.64 -13.17 24.48
N ILE A 25 -5.50 -14.46 24.27
CA ILE A 25 -4.44 -15.03 23.44
C ILE A 25 -5.11 -15.57 22.19
N GLU A 26 -4.78 -14.97 21.04
CA GLU A 26 -5.27 -15.40 19.75
C GLU A 26 -4.19 -16.17 19.00
N LYS A 27 -4.58 -17.27 18.37
CA LYS A 27 -3.70 -18.06 17.52
C LYS A 27 -4.03 -17.78 16.06
N VAL A 28 -3.07 -17.23 15.32
CA VAL A 28 -3.16 -17.10 13.87
C VAL A 28 -2.39 -18.25 13.22
N THR A 29 -3.07 -19.02 12.37
CA THR A 29 -2.45 -20.09 11.58
C THR A 29 -2.18 -19.61 10.17
N VAL A 30 -0.94 -19.81 9.70
CA VAL A 30 -0.54 -19.49 8.32
C VAL A 30 -0.33 -20.81 7.58
N THR A 31 -1.01 -20.95 6.45
CA THR A 31 -0.87 -22.12 5.58
C THR A 31 0.02 -21.76 4.40
N ALA A 32 1.11 -22.47 4.25
CA ALA A 32 1.99 -22.32 3.08
C ALA A 32 1.33 -22.91 1.83
N LYS A 33 1.37 -22.16 0.73
CA LYS A 33 0.93 -22.61 -0.59
C LYS A 33 2.10 -22.50 -1.56
N ALA A 34 2.29 -23.54 -2.37
CA ALA A 34 3.30 -23.55 -3.43
C ALA A 34 2.67 -23.12 -4.75
N ARG A 35 3.49 -22.52 -5.61
CA ARG A 35 3.14 -22.18 -7.00
C ARG A 35 4.06 -22.92 -7.93
N ALA A 36 3.55 -23.31 -9.07
CA ALA A 36 4.31 -23.91 -10.14
C ALA A 36 3.89 -23.28 -11.47
N LEU A 37 4.86 -22.94 -12.26
CA LEU A 37 4.68 -22.45 -13.62
C LEU A 37 5.36 -23.44 -14.57
N LYS A 38 4.73 -23.73 -15.71
CA LYS A 38 5.24 -24.61 -16.75
C LYS A 38 5.31 -23.85 -18.06
N ALA A 39 6.43 -23.94 -18.72
CA ALA A 39 6.57 -23.49 -20.09
C ALA A 39 7.07 -24.64 -20.98
N GLU A 40 6.61 -24.66 -22.22
CA GLU A 40 6.98 -25.66 -23.22
C GLU A 40 7.47 -24.94 -24.46
N TYR A 41 8.49 -25.48 -25.10
CA TYR A 41 9.02 -24.99 -26.35
C TYR A 41 9.32 -26.14 -27.31
N SER A 42 9.32 -25.87 -28.61
CA SER A 42 9.68 -26.86 -29.61
C SER A 42 11.19 -26.86 -29.88
N ILE A 43 11.71 -28.02 -30.28
CA ILE A 43 13.13 -28.18 -30.65
C ILE A 43 13.50 -27.27 -31.82
N GLU A 44 12.58 -27.09 -32.76
CA GLU A 44 12.76 -26.22 -33.92
C GLU A 44 12.96 -24.76 -33.50
N LEU A 45 12.14 -24.26 -32.56
CA LEU A 45 12.29 -22.93 -32.00
C LEU A 45 13.65 -22.73 -31.31
N ALA A 46 14.11 -23.72 -30.57
CA ALA A 46 15.41 -23.67 -29.90
C ALA A 46 16.57 -23.60 -30.91
N GLN A 47 16.49 -24.36 -32.01
CA GLN A 47 17.49 -24.34 -33.07
C GLN A 47 17.49 -23.01 -33.82
N ASP A 48 16.35 -22.45 -34.14
CA ASP A 48 16.20 -21.18 -34.84
C ASP A 48 16.69 -20.00 -33.98
N LEU A 49 16.36 -19.97 -32.71
CA LEU A 49 16.87 -18.96 -31.78
C LEU A 49 18.37 -19.00 -31.66
N LYS A 50 18.95 -20.19 -31.61
CA LYS A 50 20.39 -20.36 -31.51
C LYS A 50 21.09 -19.99 -32.82
N ALA A 51 20.53 -20.37 -34.00
CA ALA A 51 21.14 -20.13 -35.31
C ALA A 51 21.04 -18.66 -35.73
N ILE A 52 19.92 -17.99 -35.47
CA ILE A 52 19.66 -16.62 -35.96
C ILE A 52 20.09 -15.57 -34.93
N HIS A 53 19.78 -15.79 -33.65
CA HIS A 53 20.00 -14.81 -32.58
C HIS A 53 21.12 -15.15 -31.61
N GLY A 54 21.66 -16.38 -31.68
CA GLY A 54 22.71 -16.83 -30.79
C GLY A 54 22.23 -17.01 -29.32
N LEU A 55 20.91 -17.03 -29.09
CA LEU A 55 20.30 -17.13 -27.77
C LEU A 55 20.00 -18.59 -27.42
N ASP A 56 20.18 -18.94 -26.15
CA ASP A 56 19.78 -20.23 -25.61
C ASP A 56 18.35 -20.18 -25.13
N ALA A 57 17.45 -20.94 -25.76
CA ALA A 57 16.03 -20.95 -25.45
C ALA A 57 15.75 -21.37 -24.01
N GLU A 58 16.52 -22.30 -23.43
CA GLU A 58 16.33 -22.75 -22.05
C GLU A 58 16.66 -21.63 -21.07
N GLN A 59 17.76 -20.93 -21.30
CA GLN A 59 18.19 -19.83 -20.44
C GLN A 59 17.19 -18.67 -20.47
N GLU A 60 16.74 -18.29 -21.68
CA GLU A 60 15.75 -17.21 -21.83
C GLU A 60 14.40 -17.57 -21.21
N LEU A 61 13.92 -18.80 -21.43
CA LEU A 61 12.70 -19.26 -20.81
C LEU A 61 12.78 -19.30 -19.29
N SER A 62 13.91 -19.75 -18.73
CA SER A 62 14.15 -19.76 -17.30
C SER A 62 14.11 -18.36 -16.69
N ASN A 63 14.71 -17.37 -17.38
CA ASN A 63 14.69 -15.97 -16.97
C ASN A 63 13.25 -15.42 -16.99
N ILE A 64 12.50 -15.66 -18.07
CA ILE A 64 11.11 -15.22 -18.20
C ILE A 64 10.24 -15.84 -17.11
N LEU A 65 10.35 -17.16 -16.88
CA LEU A 65 9.60 -17.84 -15.83
C LEU A 65 9.90 -17.28 -14.43
N SER A 66 11.17 -17.05 -14.14
CA SER A 66 11.59 -16.49 -12.86
C SER A 66 11.01 -15.09 -12.64
N THR A 67 11.05 -14.26 -13.69
CA THR A 67 10.51 -12.90 -13.66
C THR A 67 8.99 -12.91 -13.48
N GLU A 68 8.27 -13.77 -14.19
CA GLU A 68 6.82 -13.84 -14.10
C GLU A 68 6.35 -14.37 -12.73
N ILE A 69 7.04 -15.36 -12.16
CA ILE A 69 6.74 -15.83 -10.80
C ILE A 69 6.92 -14.71 -9.78
N LEU A 70 8.00 -13.94 -9.91
CA LEU A 70 8.26 -12.81 -9.01
C LEU A 70 7.17 -11.72 -9.15
N ALA A 71 6.79 -11.39 -10.38
CA ALA A 71 5.72 -10.45 -10.66
C ALA A 71 4.38 -10.91 -10.07
N GLU A 72 4.05 -12.19 -10.21
CA GLU A 72 2.82 -12.76 -9.66
C GLU A 72 2.79 -12.70 -8.12
N ILE A 73 3.91 -13.05 -7.47
CA ILE A 73 4.02 -12.95 -6.02
C ILE A 73 3.85 -11.50 -5.55
N ASN A 74 4.49 -10.55 -6.22
CA ASN A 74 4.35 -9.13 -5.90
C ASN A 74 2.92 -8.64 -6.04
N ARG A 75 2.24 -9.00 -7.13
CA ARG A 75 0.80 -8.69 -7.33
C ARG A 75 -0.07 -9.25 -6.22
N GLU A 76 0.19 -10.50 -5.80
CA GLU A 76 -0.58 -11.12 -4.73
C GLU A 76 -0.37 -10.41 -3.40
N VAL A 77 0.88 -10.07 -3.07
CA VAL A 77 1.19 -9.34 -1.83
C VAL A 77 0.50 -7.99 -1.82
N VAL A 78 0.63 -7.20 -2.88
CA VAL A 78 -0.02 -5.88 -2.98
C VAL A 78 -1.54 -6.02 -2.90
N ARG A 79 -2.13 -6.98 -3.63
CA ARG A 79 -3.57 -7.25 -3.57
C ARG A 79 -4.03 -7.63 -2.18
N THR A 80 -3.28 -8.46 -1.48
CA THR A 80 -3.58 -8.87 -0.10
C THR A 80 -3.53 -7.68 0.84
N ILE A 81 -2.55 -6.78 0.66
CA ILE A 81 -2.43 -5.57 1.47
C ILE A 81 -3.68 -4.71 1.31
N TYR A 82 -4.06 -4.33 0.10
CA TYR A 82 -5.21 -3.42 -0.08
C TYR A 82 -6.57 -4.08 0.21
N THR A 83 -6.67 -5.40 0.12
CA THR A 83 -7.91 -6.11 0.47
C THR A 83 -8.11 -6.22 1.97
N ASN A 84 -7.02 -6.41 2.74
CA ASN A 84 -7.07 -6.58 4.19
C ASN A 84 -6.80 -5.27 4.96
N ALA A 85 -6.43 -4.20 4.29
CA ALA A 85 -6.21 -2.91 4.93
C ALA A 85 -7.48 -2.40 5.62
N VAL A 86 -7.31 -1.80 6.80
CA VAL A 86 -8.40 -1.13 7.49
C VAL A 86 -8.87 0.04 6.63
N LYS A 87 -10.19 0.20 6.51
CA LYS A 87 -10.75 1.32 5.74
C LYS A 87 -10.34 2.64 6.36
N GLY A 88 -9.65 3.47 5.61
CA GLY A 88 -9.36 4.87 5.95
C GLY A 88 -10.58 5.78 5.77
N ALA A 89 -10.35 7.09 5.81
CA ALA A 89 -11.39 8.10 5.56
C ALA A 89 -12.68 7.87 6.37
N GLN A 90 -12.53 7.60 7.69
CA GLN A 90 -13.67 7.30 8.57
C GLN A 90 -14.42 8.56 9.02
N ASN A 91 -13.74 9.70 9.05
CA ASN A 91 -14.27 10.94 9.58
C ASN A 91 -14.26 12.03 8.51
N ASN A 92 -15.30 12.84 8.44
CA ASN A 92 -15.45 13.95 7.48
C ASN A 92 -15.53 13.51 6.00
N THR A 93 -16.03 12.35 5.73
CA THR A 93 -16.31 11.87 4.37
C THR A 93 -17.78 11.45 4.27
N ALA A 94 -18.37 11.61 3.10
CA ALA A 94 -19.75 11.23 2.85
C ALA A 94 -19.95 9.71 2.98
N THR A 95 -18.94 8.94 2.57
CA THR A 95 -18.95 7.48 2.66
C THR A 95 -17.64 6.99 3.30
N ALA A 96 -17.74 6.27 4.42
CA ALA A 96 -16.58 5.74 5.10
C ALA A 96 -15.75 4.80 4.19
N GLY A 97 -14.46 5.07 4.08
CA GLY A 97 -13.53 4.33 3.23
C GLY A 97 -13.46 4.80 1.78
N ILE A 98 -14.21 5.82 1.40
CA ILE A 98 -14.17 6.43 0.07
C ILE A 98 -13.98 7.93 0.26
N PHE A 99 -12.97 8.49 -0.38
CA PHE A 99 -12.75 9.93 -0.43
C PHE A 99 -13.16 10.43 -1.82
N ASP A 100 -14.27 11.16 -1.88
CA ASP A 100 -14.77 11.75 -3.10
C ASP A 100 -14.22 13.19 -3.23
N LEU A 101 -13.49 13.43 -4.31
CA LEU A 101 -12.91 14.75 -4.58
C LEU A 101 -13.95 15.85 -4.78
N ASP A 102 -15.15 15.49 -5.20
CA ASP A 102 -16.20 16.48 -5.47
C ASP A 102 -17.03 16.81 -4.23
N VAL A 103 -17.22 15.86 -3.34
CA VAL A 103 -18.07 16.00 -2.15
C VAL A 103 -17.25 16.29 -0.89
N ASP A 104 -16.13 15.57 -0.71
CA ASP A 104 -15.36 15.60 0.53
C ASP A 104 -14.24 16.64 0.54
N SER A 105 -13.93 17.22 -0.61
CA SER A 105 -12.89 18.22 -0.75
C SER A 105 -13.46 19.62 -0.99
N ASN A 106 -13.19 20.53 -0.08
CA ASN A 106 -13.57 21.93 -0.18
C ASN A 106 -12.61 22.69 -1.11
N GLY A 107 -12.81 22.58 -2.41
CA GLY A 107 -11.99 23.30 -3.37
C GLY A 107 -12.78 23.75 -4.58
N ARG A 108 -12.45 24.93 -5.10
CA ARG A 108 -13.06 25.48 -6.31
C ARG A 108 -12.35 24.98 -7.57
N TRP A 109 -11.06 24.74 -7.44
CA TRP A 109 -10.17 24.28 -8.51
C TRP A 109 -9.73 22.85 -8.24
N SER A 110 -9.51 22.08 -9.29
CA SER A 110 -9.06 20.68 -9.17
C SER A 110 -7.77 20.53 -8.35
N VAL A 111 -6.84 21.47 -8.45
CA VAL A 111 -5.61 21.50 -7.66
C VAL A 111 -5.89 21.65 -6.16
N GLU A 112 -6.88 22.46 -5.78
CA GLU A 112 -7.28 22.61 -4.37
C GLU A 112 -7.92 21.34 -3.84
N LYS A 113 -8.74 20.67 -4.66
CA LYS A 113 -9.34 19.38 -4.33
C LYS A 113 -8.27 18.30 -4.09
N PHE A 114 -7.21 18.27 -4.90
CA PHE A 114 -6.09 17.36 -4.71
C PHE A 114 -5.28 17.66 -3.43
N LYS A 115 -5.21 18.92 -3.00
CA LYS A 115 -4.65 19.25 -1.67
C LYS A 115 -5.52 18.74 -0.52
N GLY A 116 -6.82 18.67 -0.71
CA GLY A 116 -7.75 18.02 0.23
C GLY A 116 -7.44 16.53 0.39
N LEU A 117 -7.14 15.84 -0.71
CA LEU A 117 -6.70 14.45 -0.69
C LEU A 117 -5.41 14.27 0.14
N LEU A 118 -4.44 15.18 0.00
CA LEU A 118 -3.22 15.16 0.82
C LEU A 118 -3.53 15.20 2.31
N PHE A 119 -4.42 16.08 2.72
CA PHE A 119 -4.82 16.18 4.12
C PHE A 119 -5.46 14.89 4.63
N GLN A 120 -6.28 14.23 3.82
CA GLN A 120 -6.87 12.95 4.17
C GLN A 120 -5.82 11.84 4.30
N ILE A 121 -4.85 11.76 3.38
CA ILE A 121 -3.72 10.82 3.47
C ILE A 121 -2.94 11.04 4.78
N GLU A 122 -2.68 12.28 5.15
CA GLU A 122 -2.00 12.63 6.40
C GLU A 122 -2.81 12.21 7.64
N ARG A 123 -4.13 12.35 7.60
CA ARG A 123 -5.02 11.88 8.68
C ARG A 123 -4.97 10.37 8.83
N ASP A 124 -5.06 9.63 7.74
CA ASP A 124 -4.98 8.17 7.75
C ASP A 124 -3.62 7.69 8.25
N ALA A 125 -2.54 8.36 7.85
CA ALA A 125 -1.21 8.09 8.37
C ALA A 125 -1.09 8.37 9.89
N ASN A 126 -1.75 9.42 10.39
CA ASN A 126 -1.79 9.74 11.82
C ASN A 126 -2.62 8.71 12.62
N ALA A 127 -3.73 8.21 12.04
CA ALA A 127 -4.55 7.18 12.67
C ALA A 127 -3.73 5.92 12.98
N ILE A 128 -2.85 5.50 12.06
CA ILE A 128 -1.93 4.39 12.29
C ILE A 128 -1.06 4.64 13.53
N GLY A 129 -0.53 5.86 13.66
CA GLY A 129 0.29 6.22 14.83
C GLY A 129 -0.50 6.25 16.14
N GLN A 130 -1.75 6.68 16.10
CA GLN A 130 -2.64 6.71 17.27
C GLN A 130 -3.04 5.31 17.73
N GLU A 131 -3.36 4.42 16.81
CA GLU A 131 -3.77 3.05 17.10
C GLU A 131 -2.59 2.18 17.54
N THR A 132 -1.51 2.21 16.78
CA THR A 132 -0.36 1.32 17.01
C THR A 132 0.61 1.85 18.05
N ARG A 133 0.67 3.17 18.27
CA ARG A 133 1.65 3.88 19.10
C ARG A 133 3.12 3.57 18.75
N ARG A 134 3.37 3.04 17.55
CA ARG A 134 4.71 2.69 17.06
C ARG A 134 5.30 3.74 16.12
N GLY A 135 4.45 4.48 15.44
CA GLY A 135 4.85 5.54 14.53
C GLY A 135 3.77 5.87 13.49
N LYS A 136 3.88 7.04 12.91
CA LYS A 136 3.02 7.51 11.84
C LYS A 136 3.32 6.76 10.54
N GLY A 137 2.33 6.57 9.69
CA GLY A 137 2.51 6.01 8.36
C GLY A 137 3.61 6.72 7.57
N ASN A 138 4.53 5.95 6.98
CA ASN A 138 5.70 6.45 6.25
C ASN A 138 5.84 5.85 4.84
N ILE A 139 4.94 4.96 4.46
CA ILE A 139 4.86 4.36 3.13
C ILE A 139 3.45 4.51 2.61
N MET A 140 3.32 4.78 1.31
CA MET A 140 2.07 4.77 0.58
C MET A 140 2.21 3.95 -0.69
N ILE A 141 1.24 3.10 -0.96
CA ILE A 141 1.06 2.41 -2.23
C ILE A 141 -0.20 2.97 -2.87
N CYS A 142 -0.16 3.39 -4.11
CA CYS A 142 -1.29 3.99 -4.78
C CYS A 142 -1.36 3.60 -6.26
N SER A 143 -2.51 3.90 -6.88
CA SER A 143 -2.66 3.81 -8.33
C SER A 143 -1.92 4.95 -9.04
N ALA A 144 -1.60 4.78 -10.32
CA ALA A 144 -0.90 5.76 -11.13
C ALA A 144 -1.63 7.12 -11.18
N ASP A 145 -2.95 7.12 -11.25
CA ASP A 145 -3.74 8.34 -11.31
C ASP A 145 -3.71 9.14 -10.00
N VAL A 146 -3.71 8.44 -8.86
CA VAL A 146 -3.53 9.10 -7.55
C VAL A 146 -2.14 9.74 -7.44
N ALA A 147 -1.09 9.07 -7.91
CA ALA A 147 0.25 9.64 -7.94
C ALA A 147 0.33 10.88 -8.85
N SER A 148 -0.32 10.83 -10.02
CA SER A 148 -0.42 11.96 -10.94
C SER A 148 -1.18 13.13 -10.32
N ALA A 149 -2.27 12.87 -9.63
CA ALA A 149 -3.04 13.90 -8.91
C ALA A 149 -2.19 14.60 -7.82
N LEU A 150 -1.42 13.84 -7.06
CA LEU A 150 -0.51 14.37 -6.05
C LEU A 150 0.65 15.17 -6.68
N GLY A 151 1.16 14.73 -7.83
CA GLY A 151 2.14 15.46 -8.62
C GLY A 151 1.59 16.80 -9.12
N MET A 152 0.35 16.83 -9.65
CA MET A 152 -0.32 18.05 -10.09
C MET A 152 -0.60 19.01 -8.92
N ALA A 153 -0.84 18.52 -7.73
CA ALA A 153 -0.98 19.34 -6.54
C ALA A 153 0.33 20.00 -6.08
N GLY A 154 1.46 19.60 -6.66
CA GLY A 154 2.79 20.13 -6.32
C GLY A 154 3.30 19.69 -4.95
N VAL A 155 2.80 18.58 -4.43
CA VAL A 155 3.15 18.07 -3.08
C VAL A 155 4.00 16.80 -3.12
N LEU A 156 4.18 16.24 -4.31
CA LEU A 156 5.00 15.07 -4.54
C LEU A 156 6.40 15.48 -5.00
N ASP A 157 7.39 15.19 -4.17
CA ASP A 157 8.80 15.36 -4.51
C ASP A 157 9.28 14.10 -5.24
N TYR A 158 9.51 14.22 -6.54
CA TYR A 158 9.97 13.10 -7.35
C TYR A 158 11.38 12.65 -6.95
N ALA A 159 11.62 11.35 -6.98
CA ALA A 159 12.94 10.80 -6.71
C ALA A 159 13.98 11.33 -7.70
N PRO A 160 15.22 11.61 -7.28
CA PRO A 160 16.24 12.26 -8.11
C PRO A 160 16.58 11.56 -9.44
N GLY A 161 16.26 10.32 -9.63
CA GLY A 161 16.45 9.59 -10.88
C GLY A 161 15.31 9.73 -11.89
N LEU A 162 14.16 10.25 -11.48
CA LEU A 162 12.96 10.37 -12.32
C LEU A 162 12.82 11.76 -12.99
N GLN A 163 13.59 12.74 -12.57
CA GLN A 163 13.52 14.11 -13.10
C GLN A 163 14.19 14.31 -14.46
N GLY A 164 14.96 13.36 -14.92
CA GLY A 164 15.67 13.45 -16.19
C GLY A 164 15.34 12.30 -17.15
N ASN A 165 14.57 12.52 -18.15
CA ASN A 165 14.42 11.69 -19.34
C ASN A 165 13.76 10.31 -19.19
N ASN A 166 12.55 10.25 -18.84
CA ASN A 166 11.66 9.10 -19.01
C ASN A 166 11.13 8.49 -17.73
N PRO A 167 10.06 9.08 -17.19
CA PRO A 167 9.54 8.68 -15.89
C PRO A 167 8.81 7.32 -15.89
N LEU A 168 8.56 6.73 -17.05
CA LEU A 168 7.71 5.53 -17.13
C LEU A 168 8.38 4.32 -17.79
N THR A 169 9.57 4.48 -18.38
CA THR A 169 10.26 3.36 -19.05
C THR A 169 11.27 2.61 -18.18
N GLY A 170 11.48 3.07 -16.96
CA GLY A 170 12.29 2.35 -15.97
C GLY A 170 11.45 1.61 -14.93
N VAL A 171 10.18 1.33 -15.22
CA VAL A 171 9.35 0.46 -14.40
C VAL A 171 9.78 -0.97 -14.71
N ASP A 172 10.54 -1.58 -13.82
CA ASP A 172 10.66 -3.02 -13.81
C ASP A 172 9.26 -3.61 -13.73
N ASP A 173 8.87 -4.41 -14.71
CA ASP A 173 7.57 -5.08 -14.76
C ASP A 173 7.27 -5.93 -13.52
N THR A 174 8.25 -6.11 -12.67
CA THR A 174 8.24 -7.01 -11.52
C THR A 174 8.09 -6.33 -10.17
N SER A 175 8.23 -5.01 -10.08
CA SER A 175 8.19 -4.32 -8.77
C SER A 175 7.40 -3.02 -8.80
N SER A 176 6.78 -2.69 -7.67
CA SER A 176 6.18 -1.39 -7.43
C SER A 176 7.25 -0.30 -7.46
N THR A 177 7.04 0.72 -8.27
CA THR A 177 8.04 1.76 -8.53
C THR A 177 7.95 2.85 -7.49
N LEU A 178 9.08 3.18 -6.85
CA LEU A 178 9.20 4.36 -6.01
C LEU A 178 9.17 5.60 -6.90
N VAL A 179 8.10 6.38 -6.84
CA VAL A 179 7.93 7.60 -7.63
C VAL A 179 8.55 8.79 -6.93
N GLY A 180 8.41 8.86 -5.62
CA GLY A 180 8.91 10.00 -4.87
C GLY A 180 8.53 9.98 -3.40
N THR A 181 8.64 11.13 -2.77
CA THR A 181 8.26 11.34 -1.38
C THR A 181 7.19 12.42 -1.26
N LEU A 182 6.20 12.18 -0.43
CA LEU A 182 5.15 13.13 -0.11
C LEU A 182 5.57 13.90 1.16
N ASN A 183 5.66 15.23 1.05
CA ASN A 183 6.12 16.10 2.14
C ASN A 183 7.47 15.67 2.76
N GLY A 184 8.36 15.06 1.98
CA GLY A 184 9.66 14.59 2.45
C GLY A 184 9.63 13.44 3.48
N ARG A 185 8.45 12.85 3.76
CA ARG A 185 8.31 11.83 4.80
C ARG A 185 7.69 10.52 4.35
N ILE A 186 6.65 10.57 3.52
CA ILE A 186 5.93 9.37 3.07
C ILE A 186 6.48 8.96 1.71
N LYS A 187 7.05 7.77 1.61
CA LYS A 187 7.50 7.20 0.34
C LYS A 187 6.31 6.70 -0.46
N VAL A 188 6.20 7.16 -1.70
CA VAL A 188 5.09 6.83 -2.61
C VAL A 188 5.54 5.80 -3.62
N TYR A 189 4.87 4.66 -3.60
CA TYR A 189 5.05 3.58 -4.57
C TYR A 189 3.81 3.46 -5.44
N VAL A 190 4.01 3.37 -6.74
CA VAL A 190 2.92 3.16 -7.70
C VAL A 190 2.82 1.68 -8.03
N ASP A 191 1.62 1.15 -7.98
CA ASP A 191 1.32 -0.19 -8.48
C ASP A 191 1.02 -0.13 -9.98
N PRO A 192 1.90 -0.68 -10.84
CA PRO A 192 1.69 -0.65 -12.29
C PRO A 192 0.52 -1.52 -12.75
N TYR A 193 0.10 -2.48 -11.93
CA TYR A 193 -0.97 -3.42 -12.27
C TYR A 193 -2.37 -2.98 -11.82
N SER A 194 -2.50 -1.85 -11.16
CA SER A 194 -3.78 -1.34 -10.67
C SER A 194 -4.72 -0.88 -11.78
N ALA A 195 -4.21 -0.61 -12.97
CA ALA A 195 -4.97 -0.15 -14.13
C ALA A 195 -6.07 -1.11 -14.61
N ASN A 196 -6.02 -2.39 -14.22
CA ASN A 196 -7.00 -3.40 -14.60
C ASN A 196 -8.18 -3.52 -13.62
N VAL A 197 -8.19 -2.77 -12.55
CA VAL A 197 -9.33 -2.71 -11.64
C VAL A 197 -10.20 -1.53 -12.07
N ALA A 198 -11.15 -1.79 -12.95
CA ALA A 198 -12.06 -0.81 -13.52
C ALA A 198 -12.52 0.22 -12.47
N ASP A 199 -12.28 1.48 -12.78
CA ASP A 199 -12.80 2.68 -12.10
C ASP A 199 -12.53 2.84 -10.60
N LYS A 200 -11.57 2.13 -10.02
CA LYS A 200 -11.26 2.27 -8.59
C LYS A 200 -9.82 2.67 -8.37
N HIS A 201 -9.61 3.97 -8.28
CA HIS A 201 -8.36 4.52 -7.79
C HIS A 201 -8.25 4.23 -6.29
N PHE A 202 -7.06 3.80 -5.84
CA PHE A 202 -6.83 3.50 -4.45
C PHE A 202 -5.50 4.07 -3.95
N TYR A 203 -5.44 4.29 -2.67
CA TYR A 203 -4.20 4.45 -1.94
C TYR A 203 -4.25 3.66 -0.63
N VAL A 204 -3.13 3.16 -0.20
CA VAL A 204 -2.97 2.49 1.09
C VAL A 204 -1.76 3.09 1.79
N THR A 205 -1.97 3.59 3.00
CA THR A 205 -0.88 4.08 3.84
C THR A 205 -0.45 2.99 4.81
N GLY A 206 0.83 2.90 5.07
CA GLY A 206 1.41 1.92 5.97
C GLY A 206 2.56 2.47 6.79
N TYR A 207 2.87 1.80 7.89
CA TYR A 207 4.05 2.08 8.69
C TYR A 207 5.09 0.98 8.51
N LYS A 208 6.29 1.39 8.06
CA LYS A 208 7.47 0.53 8.05
C LYS A 208 8.40 0.96 9.18
N GLY A 209 8.48 0.16 10.22
CA GLY A 209 9.45 0.33 11.28
C GLY A 209 10.83 -0.19 10.90
N THR A 210 11.84 0.16 11.70
CA THR A 210 13.20 -0.37 11.58
C THR A 210 13.31 -1.78 12.16
N SER A 211 12.39 -2.15 13.04
CA SER A 211 12.29 -3.50 13.61
C SER A 211 11.18 -4.28 12.92
N PRO A 212 11.39 -5.56 12.57
CA PRO A 212 10.36 -6.40 11.98
C PRO A 212 9.25 -6.81 12.97
N TYR A 213 9.34 -6.43 14.24
CA TYR A 213 8.37 -6.75 15.32
C TYR A 213 7.87 -5.48 16.00
#